data_c96077e1a46d03cf7f0d5293564d8eab
#
_entry.id   c96077e1a46d03cf7f0d5293564d8eab
#
_cell.length_a   1.000
_cell.length_b   1.000
_cell.length_c   1.000
_cell.angle_alpha   90.00
_cell.angle_beta   90.00
_cell.angle_gamma   90.00
#
_symmetry.space_group_name_H-M   'P 1'
#
loop_
_entity.id
_entity.type
_entity.pdbx_description
1 polymer ?
#
loop_
_entity_poly.entity_id
_entity_poly.type
_entity_poly.pdbx_seq_one_letter_code
_entity_poly.pdbx_strand_id
1 'polypeptide(L)'
;MDLKSKIILIAGPTASGKSKFAIKFAKKINGEIINADSMQVYKELSILTARPKKEDLKKIKHHLYGFQTVKRNFSTGNWLKLVKTKIKQIKKKKMTPILVGGTGLYFKALTHGLVKMPKIPLRFRNNIRKLHKKKGQSIFHKELIKLDPLAKNKINPNDAQRSIRAYEIKKYSKKSIFKFFKETNNSFFDKDFFKIYIEFPRSELIKRINKRVDKIFKDGVTNEVKSFLKYKVKKDKSVAKVIGLNEIEKYLKKELNLSQTKELISIKTRQYAKRQTTWARGQMSNWQKIDYKDLNSLLKKI
;
A
#
# COMPACT_ATOMS: atom_id res chain seq x y z
N MET A 1 -7.99 23.98 -16.46
CA MET A 1 -7.01 23.60 -15.38
C MET A 1 -5.80 22.97 -16.06
N ASP A 2 -4.62 23.56 -15.93
CA ASP A 2 -3.38 22.94 -16.50
C ASP A 2 -2.93 21.78 -15.63
N LEU A 3 -3.24 20.56 -16.06
CA LEU A 3 -2.82 19.32 -15.42
C LEU A 3 -1.55 18.71 -16.03
N LYS A 4 -1.08 19.23 -17.18
CA LYS A 4 0.06 18.67 -17.90
C LYS A 4 1.37 18.82 -17.11
N SER A 5 1.52 19.90 -16.38
CA SER A 5 2.68 20.15 -15.50
C SER A 5 2.66 19.36 -14.20
N LYS A 6 1.50 18.85 -13.78
CA LYS A 6 1.27 18.21 -12.47
C LYS A 6 1.64 16.72 -12.43
N ILE A 7 1.77 16.21 -11.21
CA ILE A 7 1.79 14.79 -10.89
C ILE A 7 0.41 14.47 -10.30
N ILE A 8 -0.35 13.61 -10.94
CA ILE A 8 -1.71 13.30 -10.52
C ILE A 8 -1.68 12.16 -9.49
N LEU A 9 -2.31 12.36 -8.36
CA LEU A 9 -2.42 11.36 -7.31
C LEU A 9 -3.89 10.95 -7.13
N ILE A 10 -4.21 9.67 -7.37
CA ILE A 10 -5.56 9.13 -7.23
C ILE A 10 -5.55 8.06 -6.14
N ALA A 11 -6.04 8.43 -4.97
CA ALA A 11 -6.19 7.54 -3.82
C ALA A 11 -7.66 7.19 -3.57
N GLY A 12 -7.87 6.13 -2.78
CA GLY A 12 -9.20 5.68 -2.35
C GLY A 12 -9.15 4.26 -1.80
N PRO A 13 -10.19 3.82 -1.12
CA PRO A 13 -10.24 2.48 -0.55
C PRO A 13 -10.23 1.39 -1.62
N THR A 14 -9.86 0.18 -1.22
CA THR A 14 -9.97 -0.98 -2.13
C THR A 14 -11.42 -1.13 -2.61
N ALA A 15 -11.63 -1.61 -3.83
CA ALA A 15 -12.92 -1.74 -4.50
C ALA A 15 -13.66 -0.41 -4.84
N SER A 16 -13.09 0.78 -4.61
CA SER A 16 -13.72 2.08 -4.94
C SER A 16 -13.81 2.37 -6.45
N GLY A 17 -13.19 1.57 -7.32
CA GLY A 17 -13.21 1.82 -8.77
C GLY A 17 -12.10 2.75 -9.28
N LYS A 18 -11.19 3.19 -8.42
CA LYS A 18 -10.08 4.11 -8.76
C LYS A 18 -9.27 3.72 -10.00
N SER A 19 -9.03 2.42 -10.23
CA SER A 19 -8.24 1.98 -11.41
C SER A 19 -8.99 2.24 -12.72
N LYS A 20 -10.29 1.96 -12.79
CA LYS A 20 -11.12 2.28 -13.96
C LYS A 20 -11.20 3.78 -14.22
N PHE A 21 -11.37 4.56 -13.16
CA PHE A 21 -11.35 6.03 -13.24
C PHE A 21 -10.00 6.52 -13.76
N ALA A 22 -8.89 6.03 -13.21
CA ALA A 22 -7.55 6.44 -13.61
C ALA A 22 -7.24 6.14 -15.09
N ILE A 23 -7.74 5.04 -15.64
CA ILE A 23 -7.59 4.73 -17.07
C ILE A 23 -8.34 5.75 -17.93
N LYS A 24 -9.59 6.10 -17.58
CA LYS A 24 -10.38 7.14 -18.27
C LYS A 24 -9.68 8.50 -18.17
N PHE A 25 -9.20 8.83 -16.98
CA PHE A 25 -8.47 10.07 -16.71
C PHE A 25 -7.17 10.15 -17.54
N ALA A 26 -6.37 9.08 -17.54
CA ALA A 26 -5.12 8.98 -18.28
C ALA A 26 -5.30 9.16 -19.81
N LYS A 27 -6.38 8.58 -20.37
CA LYS A 27 -6.72 8.76 -21.79
C LYS A 27 -6.97 10.23 -22.13
N LYS A 28 -7.66 10.95 -21.23
CA LYS A 28 -8.08 12.32 -21.48
C LYS A 28 -6.93 13.33 -21.39
N ILE A 29 -5.95 13.10 -20.51
CA ILE A 29 -4.84 14.04 -20.29
C ILE A 29 -3.50 13.55 -20.84
N ASN A 30 -3.49 12.55 -21.70
CA ASN A 30 -2.26 11.93 -22.22
C ASN A 30 -1.30 11.50 -21.10
N GLY A 31 -1.79 10.63 -20.20
CA GLY A 31 -1.05 10.20 -19.02
C GLY A 31 -0.61 8.74 -19.04
N GLU A 32 0.40 8.39 -18.24
CA GLU A 32 0.81 7.02 -17.94
C GLU A 32 0.55 6.72 -16.45
N ILE A 33 0.11 5.50 -16.14
CA ILE A 33 -0.26 5.10 -14.77
C ILE A 33 0.92 4.47 -14.04
N ILE A 34 1.12 4.86 -12.78
CA ILE A 34 2.12 4.30 -11.87
C ILE A 34 1.41 3.70 -10.65
N ASN A 35 1.77 2.47 -10.31
CA ASN A 35 1.19 1.76 -9.16
C ASN A 35 1.57 2.40 -7.81
N ALA A 36 0.58 2.68 -6.98
CA ALA A 36 0.71 3.09 -5.59
C ALA A 36 0.02 2.11 -4.61
N ASP A 37 0.04 0.81 -4.94
CA ASP A 37 -0.41 -0.28 -4.07
C ASP A 37 0.74 -1.23 -3.77
N SER A 38 1.04 -1.45 -2.47
CA SER A 38 2.19 -2.23 -2.02
C SER A 38 2.06 -3.74 -2.26
N MET A 39 0.85 -4.24 -2.53
CA MET A 39 0.63 -5.65 -2.81
C MET A 39 0.60 -5.96 -4.31
N GLN A 40 0.24 -4.99 -5.13
CA GLN A 40 0.21 -5.14 -6.60
C GLN A 40 1.58 -5.08 -7.26
N VAL A 41 2.66 -4.86 -6.51
CA VAL A 41 4.04 -4.90 -7.01
C VAL A 41 4.52 -6.32 -7.28
N TYR A 42 3.94 -7.33 -6.61
CA TYR A 42 4.41 -8.71 -6.67
C TYR A 42 3.93 -9.44 -7.93
N LYS A 43 4.88 -10.09 -8.63
CA LYS A 43 4.65 -10.78 -9.90
C LYS A 43 3.67 -11.94 -9.76
N GLU A 44 3.80 -12.72 -8.72
CA GLU A 44 3.16 -14.01 -8.52
C GLU A 44 1.71 -13.92 -8.00
N LEU A 45 1.23 -12.72 -7.63
CA LEU A 45 -0.10 -12.49 -7.07
C LEU A 45 -0.90 -11.48 -7.89
N SER A 46 -1.42 -11.90 -9.03
CA SER A 46 -2.15 -11.03 -9.96
C SER A 46 -3.65 -11.00 -9.67
N ILE A 47 -4.24 -12.17 -9.46
CA ILE A 47 -5.68 -12.34 -9.24
C ILE A 47 -6.05 -11.89 -7.84
N LEU A 48 -5.34 -12.40 -6.82
CA LEU A 48 -5.59 -12.09 -5.42
C LEU A 48 -5.49 -10.60 -5.11
N THR A 49 -4.51 -9.91 -5.70
CA THR A 49 -4.32 -8.46 -5.52
C THR A 49 -5.19 -7.63 -6.47
N ALA A 50 -5.94 -8.26 -7.38
CA ALA A 50 -6.72 -7.62 -8.43
C ALA A 50 -5.92 -6.56 -9.20
N ARG A 51 -4.77 -6.96 -9.74
CA ARG A 51 -4.00 -6.12 -10.66
C ARG A 51 -4.80 -5.81 -11.93
N PRO A 52 -4.48 -4.73 -12.65
CA PRO A 52 -5.04 -4.47 -13.97
C PRO A 52 -4.87 -5.68 -14.90
N LYS A 53 -5.92 -6.02 -15.64
CA LYS A 53 -5.92 -7.12 -16.62
C LYS A 53 -5.15 -6.73 -17.88
N LYS A 54 -4.82 -7.71 -18.71
CA LYS A 54 -4.11 -7.48 -19.99
C LYS A 54 -4.82 -6.44 -20.87
N GLU A 55 -6.14 -6.46 -20.91
CA GLU A 55 -6.97 -5.51 -21.67
C GLU A 55 -6.81 -4.07 -21.16
N ASP A 56 -6.67 -3.88 -19.83
CA ASP A 56 -6.44 -2.56 -19.24
C ASP A 56 -5.02 -2.06 -19.52
N LEU A 57 -4.02 -2.97 -19.50
CA LEU A 57 -2.63 -2.66 -19.81
C LEU A 57 -2.42 -2.25 -21.28
N LYS A 58 -3.24 -2.79 -22.21
CA LYS A 58 -3.23 -2.38 -23.63
C LYS A 58 -3.78 -0.98 -23.84
N LYS A 59 -4.71 -0.52 -23.00
CA LYS A 59 -5.36 0.80 -23.15
C LYS A 59 -4.45 1.96 -22.79
N ILE A 60 -3.67 1.81 -21.74
CA ILE A 60 -2.76 2.84 -21.20
C ILE A 60 -1.53 2.15 -20.64
N LYS A 61 -0.37 2.79 -20.77
CA LYS A 61 0.87 2.28 -20.20
C LYS A 61 0.84 2.32 -18.67
N HIS A 62 1.09 1.17 -18.04
CA HIS A 62 1.11 0.99 -16.60
C HIS A 62 2.52 0.63 -16.11
N HIS A 63 2.95 1.23 -15.02
CA HIS A 63 4.26 1.03 -14.43
C HIS A 63 4.17 0.50 -13.00
N LEU A 64 5.17 -0.27 -12.59
CA LEU A 64 5.35 -0.82 -11.25
C LEU A 64 4.24 -1.77 -10.80
N TYR A 65 3.62 -2.47 -11.72
CA TYR A 65 2.72 -3.59 -11.46
C TYR A 65 3.45 -4.92 -11.72
N GLY A 66 3.38 -5.86 -10.78
CA GLY A 66 3.86 -7.22 -10.96
C GLY A 66 5.32 -7.38 -11.41
N PHE A 67 6.20 -6.50 -10.99
CA PHE A 67 7.62 -6.52 -11.38
C PHE A 67 8.53 -7.15 -10.31
N GLN A 68 8.06 -7.19 -9.07
CA GLN A 68 8.83 -7.66 -7.92
C GLN A 68 8.53 -9.12 -7.60
N THR A 69 9.56 -9.96 -7.50
CA THR A 69 9.36 -11.33 -7.03
C THR A 69 9.10 -11.41 -5.52
N VAL A 70 8.25 -12.33 -5.09
CA VAL A 70 7.94 -12.59 -3.67
C VAL A 70 9.14 -13.08 -2.86
N LYS A 71 10.19 -13.57 -3.52
CA LYS A 71 11.43 -14.00 -2.87
C LYS A 71 12.25 -12.84 -2.29
N ARG A 72 12.13 -11.63 -2.84
CA ARG A 72 12.88 -10.44 -2.41
C ARG A 72 12.02 -9.50 -1.59
N ASN A 73 12.62 -8.85 -0.58
CA ASN A 73 11.95 -7.81 0.18
C ASN A 73 11.80 -6.55 -0.66
N PHE A 74 10.62 -5.91 -0.56
CA PHE A 74 10.36 -4.63 -1.20
C PHE A 74 9.86 -3.62 -0.16
N SER A 75 10.48 -2.46 -0.12
CA SER A 75 10.22 -1.43 0.89
C SER A 75 9.61 -0.17 0.26
N THR A 76 9.01 0.67 1.11
CA THR A 76 8.55 2.01 0.69
C THR A 76 9.68 2.86 0.10
N GLY A 77 10.91 2.73 0.64
CA GLY A 77 12.07 3.44 0.10
C GLY A 77 12.44 2.98 -1.32
N ASN A 78 12.39 1.66 -1.58
CA ASN A 78 12.63 1.11 -2.91
C ASN A 78 11.54 1.59 -3.89
N TRP A 79 10.27 1.57 -3.45
CA TRP A 79 9.16 2.09 -4.24
C TRP A 79 9.36 3.57 -4.59
N LEU A 80 9.67 4.40 -3.61
CA LEU A 80 9.87 5.85 -3.79
C LEU A 80 10.99 6.15 -4.80
N LYS A 81 12.11 5.43 -4.73
CA LYS A 81 13.20 5.56 -5.70
C LYS A 81 12.73 5.27 -7.13
N LEU A 82 12.02 4.14 -7.33
CA LEU A 82 11.51 3.75 -8.63
C LEU A 82 10.45 4.71 -9.17
N VAL A 83 9.55 5.17 -8.30
CA VAL A 83 8.51 6.14 -8.68
C VAL A 83 9.10 7.46 -9.15
N LYS A 84 10.10 8.01 -8.43
CA LYS A 84 10.78 9.24 -8.83
C LYS A 84 11.41 9.11 -10.24
N THR A 85 12.04 7.96 -10.51
CA THR A 85 12.60 7.67 -11.84
C THR A 85 11.50 7.59 -12.89
N LYS A 86 10.37 6.92 -12.61
CA LYS A 86 9.25 6.81 -13.56
C LYS A 86 8.59 8.16 -13.83
N ILE A 87 8.38 8.98 -12.80
CA ILE A 87 7.86 10.34 -12.97
C ILE A 87 8.75 11.15 -13.94
N LYS A 88 10.07 11.14 -13.74
CA LYS A 88 11.02 11.83 -14.63
C LYS A 88 10.94 11.31 -16.07
N GLN A 89 10.89 9.97 -16.24
CA GLN A 89 10.79 9.35 -17.58
C GLN A 89 9.49 9.71 -18.30
N ILE A 90 8.36 9.77 -17.60
CA ILE A 90 7.05 10.12 -18.16
C ILE A 90 7.04 11.61 -18.55
N LYS A 91 7.50 12.49 -17.65
CA LYS A 91 7.59 13.93 -17.93
C LYS A 91 8.52 14.24 -19.12
N LYS A 92 9.64 13.52 -19.27
CA LYS A 92 10.56 13.67 -20.44
C LYS A 92 9.84 13.39 -21.77
N LYS A 93 8.81 12.53 -21.77
CA LYS A 93 7.97 12.25 -22.94
C LYS A 93 6.84 13.26 -23.14
N LYS A 94 6.79 14.34 -22.35
CA LYS A 94 5.69 15.32 -22.33
C LYS A 94 4.33 14.68 -21.96
N MET A 95 4.34 13.58 -21.20
CA MET A 95 3.16 12.89 -20.70
C MET A 95 2.95 13.16 -19.20
N THR A 96 1.73 12.97 -18.73
CA THR A 96 1.35 13.23 -17.32
C THR A 96 1.47 11.96 -16.47
N PRO A 97 2.30 11.96 -15.39
CA PRO A 97 2.39 10.83 -14.49
C PRO A 97 1.17 10.77 -13.55
N ILE A 98 0.49 9.62 -13.50
CA ILE A 98 -0.71 9.39 -12.69
C ILE A 98 -0.46 8.25 -11.70
N LEU A 99 -0.37 8.54 -10.42
CA LEU A 99 -0.19 7.54 -9.37
C LEU A 99 -1.54 7.07 -8.86
N VAL A 100 -1.76 5.74 -8.86
CA VAL A 100 -3.04 5.14 -8.49
C VAL A 100 -2.85 4.05 -7.44
N GLY A 101 -3.53 4.15 -6.31
CA GLY A 101 -3.44 3.10 -5.31
C GLY A 101 -4.21 3.35 -4.02
N GLY A 102 -4.00 2.45 -3.06
CA GLY A 102 -4.61 2.50 -1.75
C GLY A 102 -3.60 2.47 -0.60
N THR A 103 -2.29 2.48 -0.90
CA THR A 103 -1.24 2.47 0.13
C THR A 103 -0.91 3.89 0.55
N GLY A 104 -1.56 4.36 1.62
CA GLY A 104 -1.37 5.73 2.12
C GLY A 104 0.09 6.10 2.39
N LEU A 105 0.87 5.15 2.97
CA LEU A 105 2.29 5.38 3.22
C LEU A 105 3.10 5.69 1.94
N TYR A 106 2.72 5.16 0.78
CA TYR A 106 3.36 5.47 -0.49
C TYR A 106 3.11 6.93 -0.89
N PHE A 107 1.86 7.36 -0.81
CA PHE A 107 1.52 8.75 -1.08
C PHE A 107 2.22 9.69 -0.10
N LYS A 108 2.19 9.40 1.21
CA LYS A 108 2.89 10.21 2.21
C LYS A 108 4.39 10.28 1.94
N ALA A 109 5.03 9.16 1.58
CA ALA A 109 6.46 9.14 1.26
C ALA A 109 6.79 9.98 0.01
N LEU A 110 5.88 10.08 -0.96
CA LEU A 110 6.07 10.90 -2.15
C LEU A 110 5.84 12.39 -1.88
N THR A 111 4.78 12.74 -1.14
CA THR A 111 4.36 14.13 -0.92
C THR A 111 5.11 14.82 0.22
N HIS A 112 5.53 14.08 1.25
CA HIS A 112 6.22 14.62 2.43
C HIS A 112 7.67 14.13 2.56
N GLY A 113 8.11 13.25 1.63
CA GLY A 113 9.42 12.64 1.72
C GLY A 113 9.46 11.39 2.62
N LEU A 114 10.59 10.73 2.60
CA LEU A 114 10.90 9.59 3.46
C LEU A 114 12.21 9.83 4.17
N VAL A 115 12.18 9.69 5.46
CA VAL A 115 13.35 9.90 6.32
C VAL A 115 14.48 8.94 5.98
N LYS A 116 15.69 9.44 5.84
CA LYS A 116 16.89 8.62 5.72
C LYS A 116 17.19 7.98 7.06
N MET A 117 16.91 6.69 7.18
CA MET A 117 17.21 5.90 8.37
C MET A 117 18.55 5.17 8.21
N PRO A 118 19.27 4.91 9.31
CA PRO A 118 20.49 4.11 9.25
C PRO A 118 20.22 2.72 8.69
N LYS A 119 21.17 2.19 7.92
CA LYS A 119 21.13 0.81 7.41
C LYS A 119 21.50 -0.14 8.55
N ILE A 120 20.50 -0.69 9.21
CA ILE A 120 20.69 -1.63 10.32
C ILE A 120 20.90 -3.04 9.77
N PRO A 121 22.02 -3.73 10.14
CA PRO A 121 22.30 -5.09 9.69
C PRO A 121 21.15 -6.06 10.00
N LEU A 122 20.91 -7.01 9.11
CA LEU A 122 19.79 -7.96 9.26
C LEU A 122 19.95 -8.83 10.52
N ARG A 123 21.17 -9.22 10.87
CA ARG A 123 21.48 -9.97 12.10
C ARG A 123 20.99 -9.20 13.34
N PHE A 124 21.33 -7.92 13.44
CA PHE A 124 20.89 -7.05 14.54
C PHE A 124 19.36 -6.95 14.62
N ARG A 125 18.70 -6.71 13.49
CA ARG A 125 17.23 -6.65 13.42
C ARG A 125 16.57 -7.95 13.83
N ASN A 126 17.13 -9.09 13.42
CA ASN A 126 16.61 -10.40 13.79
C ASN A 126 16.76 -10.66 15.30
N ASN A 127 17.85 -10.22 15.93
CA ASN A 127 18.01 -10.32 17.39
C ASN A 127 16.96 -9.50 18.15
N ILE A 128 16.69 -8.27 17.72
CA ILE A 128 15.63 -7.45 18.33
C ILE A 128 14.25 -8.09 18.17
N ARG A 129 13.96 -8.68 17.01
CA ARG A 129 12.69 -9.40 16.78
C ARG A 129 12.57 -10.68 17.63
N LYS A 130 13.66 -11.42 17.84
CA LYS A 130 13.72 -12.55 18.77
C LYS A 130 13.46 -12.08 20.20
N LEU A 131 14.08 -10.97 20.63
CA LEU A 131 13.87 -10.37 21.94
C LEU A 131 12.40 -9.98 22.13
N HIS A 132 11.79 -9.30 21.16
CA HIS A 132 10.35 -8.97 21.19
C HIS A 132 9.48 -10.23 21.32
N LYS A 133 9.77 -11.28 20.54
CA LYS A 133 9.03 -12.54 20.62
C LYS A 133 9.15 -13.20 22.00
N LYS A 134 10.33 -13.16 22.63
CA LYS A 134 10.57 -13.73 23.96
C LYS A 134 9.82 -12.97 25.05
N LYS A 135 9.81 -11.62 25.01
CA LYS A 135 9.25 -10.77 26.08
C LYS A 135 7.77 -10.45 25.90
N GLY A 136 7.23 -10.59 24.71
CA GLY A 136 5.89 -10.13 24.36
C GLY A 136 5.80 -8.61 24.20
N GLN A 137 4.69 -8.13 23.62
CA GLN A 137 4.52 -6.73 23.23
C GLN A 137 4.51 -5.77 24.43
N SER A 138 3.81 -6.11 25.50
CA SER A 138 3.63 -5.21 26.66
C SER A 138 4.97 -4.88 27.33
N ILE A 139 5.75 -5.93 27.68
CA ILE A 139 7.06 -5.77 28.34
C ILE A 139 8.03 -5.05 27.39
N PHE A 140 8.05 -5.45 26.12
CA PHE A 140 8.92 -4.84 25.12
C PHE A 140 8.62 -3.35 24.89
N HIS A 141 7.34 -2.95 24.93
CA HIS A 141 6.97 -1.54 24.82
C HIS A 141 7.44 -0.74 26.05
N LYS A 142 7.29 -1.28 27.26
CA LYS A 142 7.82 -0.65 28.49
C LYS A 142 9.33 -0.42 28.40
N GLU A 143 10.07 -1.41 27.89
CA GLU A 143 11.52 -1.29 27.67
C GLU A 143 11.88 -0.26 26.57
N LEU A 144 11.07 -0.18 25.51
CA LEU A 144 11.23 0.87 24.50
C LEU A 144 11.11 2.26 25.14
N ILE A 145 10.10 2.48 26.00
CA ILE A 145 9.91 3.79 26.65
C ILE A 145 11.08 4.14 27.58
N LYS A 146 11.63 3.16 28.32
CA LYS A 146 12.86 3.34 29.10
C LYS A 146 14.06 3.70 28.22
N LEU A 147 14.23 3.04 27.07
CA LEU A 147 15.33 3.26 26.13
C LEU A 147 15.19 4.58 25.35
N ASP A 148 13.98 4.95 24.96
CA ASP A 148 13.65 6.14 24.17
C ASP A 148 12.38 6.81 24.72
N PRO A 149 12.51 7.70 25.74
CA PRO A 149 11.36 8.39 26.33
C PRO A 149 10.52 9.18 25.31
N LEU A 150 11.11 9.61 24.17
CA LEU A 150 10.38 10.29 23.10
C LEU A 150 9.34 9.39 22.41
N ALA A 151 9.36 8.08 22.65
CA ALA A 151 8.36 7.14 22.13
C ALA A 151 7.05 7.15 22.95
N LYS A 152 7.10 7.64 24.21
CA LYS A 152 5.92 7.79 25.08
C LYS A 152 4.88 8.65 24.38
N ASN A 153 3.63 8.24 24.38
CA ASN A 153 2.49 8.90 23.72
C ASN A 153 2.55 9.02 22.18
N LYS A 154 3.66 8.59 21.54
CA LYS A 154 3.81 8.62 20.07
C LYS A 154 3.66 7.24 19.40
N ILE A 155 3.84 6.19 20.17
CA ILE A 155 3.66 4.79 19.70
C ILE A 155 2.61 4.14 20.59
N ASN A 156 1.55 3.64 19.95
CA ASN A 156 0.52 2.87 20.66
C ASN A 156 1.17 1.63 21.30
N PRO A 157 0.89 1.35 22.60
CA PRO A 157 1.44 0.18 23.30
C PRO A 157 1.23 -1.15 22.58
N ASN A 158 0.14 -1.29 21.82
CA ASN A 158 -0.18 -2.50 21.07
C ASN A 158 0.43 -2.53 19.64
N ASP A 159 1.16 -1.48 19.22
CA ASP A 159 1.79 -1.44 17.89
C ASP A 159 3.20 -2.08 17.93
N ALA A 160 3.24 -3.39 17.80
CA ALA A 160 4.48 -4.16 17.79
C ALA A 160 5.43 -3.72 16.67
N GLN A 161 4.92 -3.39 15.49
CA GLN A 161 5.76 -3.05 14.34
C GLN A 161 6.50 -1.72 14.55
N ARG A 162 5.79 -0.69 15.06
CA ARG A 162 6.40 0.60 15.39
C ARG A 162 7.31 0.50 16.61
N SER A 163 6.93 -0.26 17.63
CA SER A 163 7.76 -0.50 18.81
C SER A 163 9.10 -1.15 18.45
N ILE A 164 9.07 -2.25 17.68
CA ILE A 164 10.28 -2.93 17.21
C ILE A 164 11.14 -1.98 16.39
N ARG A 165 10.53 -1.21 15.47
CA ARG A 165 11.30 -0.30 14.61
C ARG A 165 11.97 0.84 15.37
N ALA A 166 11.30 1.45 16.32
CA ALA A 166 11.85 2.48 17.17
C ALA A 166 12.99 1.95 18.03
N TYR A 167 12.81 0.75 18.61
CA TYR A 167 13.82 0.07 19.40
C TYR A 167 15.07 -0.26 18.57
N GLU A 168 14.91 -0.85 17.37
CA GLU A 168 15.98 -1.15 16.41
C GLU A 168 16.83 0.11 16.16
N ILE A 169 16.19 1.23 15.85
CA ILE A 169 16.87 2.49 15.49
C ILE A 169 17.59 3.06 16.72
N LYS A 170 16.91 3.21 17.85
CA LYS A 170 17.48 3.79 19.05
C LYS A 170 18.66 2.96 19.57
N LYS A 171 18.53 1.64 19.62
CA LYS A 171 19.59 0.75 20.10
C LYS A 171 20.81 0.76 19.19
N TYR A 172 20.60 0.84 17.86
CA TYR A 172 21.70 0.82 16.87
C TYR A 172 22.38 2.17 16.72
N SER A 173 21.61 3.25 16.55
CA SER A 173 22.13 4.58 16.22
C SER A 173 22.28 5.52 17.42
N LYS A 174 21.85 5.11 18.62
CA LYS A 174 21.74 5.93 19.82
C LYS A 174 20.79 7.14 19.68
N LYS A 175 20.28 7.43 18.47
CA LYS A 175 19.38 8.54 18.16
C LYS A 175 17.93 8.05 18.07
N SER A 176 16.98 8.80 18.62
CA SER A 176 15.55 8.48 18.53
C SER A 176 15.05 8.53 17.08
N ILE A 177 14.13 7.63 16.72
CA ILE A 177 13.45 7.67 15.42
C ILE A 177 12.74 9.00 15.17
N PHE A 178 12.24 9.65 16.22
CA PHE A 178 11.52 10.92 16.13
C PHE A 178 12.44 12.11 15.83
N LYS A 179 13.73 12.02 16.18
CA LYS A 179 14.73 13.02 15.78
C LYS A 179 15.00 12.93 14.27
N PHE A 180 15.08 11.71 13.72
CA PHE A 180 15.22 11.53 12.28
C PHE A 180 14.02 12.08 11.49
N PHE A 181 12.79 11.95 12.01
CA PHE A 181 11.60 12.48 11.32
C PHE A 181 11.64 13.99 11.09
N LYS A 182 12.36 14.75 11.89
CA LYS A 182 12.55 16.20 11.70
C LYS A 182 13.49 16.55 10.52
N GLU A 183 14.30 15.60 10.08
CA GLU A 183 15.33 15.78 9.03
C GLU A 183 14.84 15.28 7.65
N THR A 184 13.53 15.31 7.41
CA THR A 184 12.97 14.78 6.17
C THR A 184 13.09 15.78 5.03
N ASN A 185 13.82 15.44 3.97
CA ASN A 185 13.88 16.22 2.74
C ASN A 185 12.87 15.70 1.72
N ASN A 186 12.05 16.59 1.18
CA ASN A 186 11.12 16.28 0.10
C ASN A 186 11.73 16.66 -1.25
N SER A 187 11.41 15.88 -2.29
CA SER A 187 11.87 16.14 -3.66
C SER A 187 10.81 16.81 -4.52
N PHE A 188 9.62 17.00 -4.00
CA PHE A 188 8.49 17.64 -4.67
C PHE A 188 7.80 18.60 -3.72
N PHE A 189 7.27 19.68 -4.27
CA PHE A 189 6.47 20.65 -3.52
C PHE A 189 4.97 20.32 -3.65
N ASP A 190 4.16 20.85 -2.76
CA ASP A 190 2.71 20.60 -2.78
C ASP A 190 2.06 21.05 -4.09
N LYS A 191 2.54 22.15 -4.67
CA LYS A 191 2.12 22.69 -5.96
C LYS A 191 2.36 21.78 -7.15
N ASP A 192 3.26 20.79 -7.02
CA ASP A 192 3.56 19.84 -8.11
C ASP A 192 2.48 18.77 -8.27
N PHE A 193 1.57 18.67 -7.30
CA PHE A 193 0.57 17.61 -7.27
C PHE A 193 -0.83 18.13 -7.55
N PHE A 194 -1.61 17.29 -8.24
CA PHE A 194 -3.07 17.34 -8.23
C PHE A 194 -3.57 16.08 -7.52
N LYS A 195 -4.23 16.25 -6.37
CA LYS A 195 -4.50 15.19 -5.41
C LYS A 195 -5.99 14.91 -5.31
N ILE A 196 -6.40 13.69 -5.67
CA ILE A 196 -7.79 13.22 -5.62
C ILE A 196 -7.89 12.07 -4.61
N TYR A 197 -8.85 12.16 -3.70
CA TYR A 197 -9.29 11.04 -2.90
C TYR A 197 -10.73 10.67 -3.27
N ILE A 198 -10.93 9.43 -3.75
CA ILE A 198 -12.27 8.95 -4.10
C ILE A 198 -12.98 8.51 -2.83
N GLU A 199 -14.02 9.24 -2.46
CA GLU A 199 -14.94 8.85 -1.40
C GLU A 199 -15.93 7.82 -1.90
N PHE A 200 -16.25 6.86 -1.05
CA PHE A 200 -17.14 5.77 -1.40
C PHE A 200 -17.98 5.35 -0.19
N PRO A 201 -19.32 5.32 -0.29
CA PRO A 201 -20.19 4.90 0.80
C PRO A 201 -19.87 3.48 1.27
N ARG A 202 -19.87 3.29 2.58
CA ARG A 202 -19.46 2.00 3.18
C ARG A 202 -20.36 0.84 2.74
N SER A 203 -21.67 1.04 2.66
CA SER A 203 -22.64 0.04 2.23
C SER A 203 -22.37 -0.46 0.83
N GLU A 204 -22.18 0.47 -0.11
CA GLU A 204 -21.86 0.14 -1.51
C GLU A 204 -20.48 -0.52 -1.65
N LEU A 205 -19.50 -0.07 -0.84
CA LEU A 205 -18.18 -0.66 -0.85
C LEU A 205 -18.21 -2.14 -0.40
N ILE A 206 -19.04 -2.48 0.58
CA ILE A 206 -19.24 -3.85 1.05
C ILE A 206 -19.79 -4.72 -0.07
N LYS A 207 -20.83 -4.27 -0.78
CA LYS A 207 -21.40 -4.99 -1.94
C LYS A 207 -20.34 -5.26 -3.01
N ARG A 208 -19.52 -4.27 -3.32
CA ARG A 208 -18.42 -4.39 -4.30
C ARG A 208 -17.29 -5.30 -3.84
N ILE A 209 -16.97 -5.32 -2.55
CA ILE A 209 -15.98 -6.23 -1.98
C ILE A 209 -16.45 -7.66 -2.13
N ASN A 210 -17.70 -7.97 -1.78
CA ASN A 210 -18.25 -9.32 -1.90
C ASN A 210 -18.23 -9.80 -3.36
N LYS A 211 -18.73 -8.98 -4.31
CA LYS A 211 -18.67 -9.28 -5.75
C LYS A 211 -17.24 -9.51 -6.25
N ARG A 212 -16.27 -8.75 -5.71
CA ARG A 212 -14.85 -8.94 -6.04
C ARG A 212 -14.30 -10.25 -5.50
N VAL A 213 -14.68 -10.64 -4.29
CA VAL A 213 -14.25 -11.93 -3.70
C VAL A 213 -14.79 -13.08 -4.54
N ASP A 214 -16.07 -13.07 -4.92
CA ASP A 214 -16.61 -14.09 -5.83
C ASP A 214 -15.86 -14.13 -7.16
N LYS A 215 -15.56 -12.96 -7.71
CA LYS A 215 -14.86 -12.86 -8.99
C LYS A 215 -13.46 -13.46 -8.94
N ILE A 216 -12.66 -13.22 -7.91
CA ILE A 216 -11.30 -13.77 -7.84
C ILE A 216 -11.31 -15.29 -7.76
N PHE A 217 -12.31 -15.91 -7.11
CA PHE A 217 -12.47 -17.36 -7.13
C PHE A 217 -12.82 -17.88 -8.52
N LYS A 218 -13.74 -17.22 -9.25
CA LYS A 218 -14.04 -17.54 -10.66
C LYS A 218 -12.82 -17.35 -11.57
N ASP A 219 -11.99 -16.33 -11.30
CA ASP A 219 -10.76 -16.03 -12.06
C ASP A 219 -9.60 -17.01 -11.71
N GLY A 220 -9.78 -17.99 -10.81
CA GLY A 220 -8.80 -19.04 -10.51
C GLY A 220 -7.78 -18.69 -9.41
N VAL A 221 -8.13 -17.87 -8.44
CA VAL A 221 -7.26 -17.46 -7.31
C VAL A 221 -6.71 -18.65 -6.53
N THR A 222 -7.45 -19.76 -6.44
CA THR A 222 -7.02 -20.97 -5.73
C THR A 222 -5.74 -21.54 -6.33
N ASN A 223 -5.66 -21.62 -7.67
CA ASN A 223 -4.46 -22.09 -8.37
C ASN A 223 -3.29 -21.10 -8.23
N GLU A 224 -3.57 -19.80 -8.26
CA GLU A 224 -2.54 -18.76 -8.01
C GLU A 224 -1.93 -18.94 -6.61
N VAL A 225 -2.75 -19.12 -5.57
CA VAL A 225 -2.27 -19.33 -4.20
C VAL A 225 -1.56 -20.67 -4.06
N LYS A 226 -2.07 -21.76 -4.64
CA LYS A 226 -1.39 -23.06 -4.66
C LYS A 226 0.03 -22.94 -5.25
N SER A 227 0.19 -22.19 -6.32
CA SER A 227 1.49 -21.90 -6.94
C SER A 227 2.36 -21.00 -6.05
N PHE A 228 1.78 -19.99 -5.39
CA PHE A 228 2.49 -19.12 -4.46
C PHE A 228 3.05 -19.90 -3.26
N LEU A 229 2.33 -20.85 -2.71
CA LEU A 229 2.76 -21.65 -1.54
C LEU A 229 4.04 -22.44 -1.82
N LYS A 230 4.31 -22.83 -3.09
CA LYS A 230 5.56 -23.48 -3.49
C LYS A 230 6.81 -22.64 -3.23
N TYR A 231 6.67 -21.30 -3.15
CA TYR A 231 7.81 -20.40 -2.85
C TYR A 231 8.23 -20.41 -1.37
N LYS A 232 7.47 -21.06 -0.47
CA LYS A 232 7.78 -21.21 0.97
C LYS A 232 8.15 -19.86 1.62
N VAL A 233 7.39 -18.80 1.30
CA VAL A 233 7.66 -17.45 1.79
C VAL A 233 7.49 -17.37 3.30
N LYS A 234 8.48 -16.84 4.01
CA LYS A 234 8.42 -16.68 5.48
C LYS A 234 7.26 -15.76 5.88
N LYS A 235 6.53 -16.12 6.96
CA LYS A 235 5.33 -15.39 7.46
C LYS A 235 5.61 -13.94 7.88
N ASP A 236 6.85 -13.58 8.19
CA ASP A 236 7.25 -12.22 8.58
C ASP A 236 7.39 -11.26 7.38
N LYS A 237 7.41 -11.75 6.16
CA LYS A 237 7.51 -10.94 4.96
C LYS A 237 6.20 -10.20 4.65
N SER A 238 6.33 -8.99 4.09
CA SER A 238 5.16 -8.15 3.76
C SER A 238 4.16 -8.84 2.84
N VAL A 239 4.64 -9.60 1.86
CA VAL A 239 3.78 -10.32 0.90
C VAL A 239 2.95 -11.42 1.57
N ALA A 240 3.45 -12.06 2.63
CA ALA A 240 2.69 -13.07 3.39
C ALA A 240 1.44 -12.49 4.10
N LYS A 241 1.33 -11.16 4.17
CA LYS A 241 0.19 -10.44 4.77
C LYS A 241 -0.88 -10.05 3.75
N VAL A 242 -0.77 -10.50 2.49
CA VAL A 242 -1.81 -10.27 1.48
C VAL A 242 -3.10 -10.96 1.94
N ILE A 243 -4.18 -10.19 1.96
CA ILE A 243 -5.51 -10.71 2.35
C ILE A 243 -5.93 -11.80 1.37
N GLY A 244 -6.36 -12.92 1.89
CA GLY A 244 -6.79 -14.09 1.12
C GLY A 244 -5.74 -15.21 1.06
N LEU A 245 -4.44 -14.92 1.25
CA LEU A 245 -3.40 -15.97 1.21
C LEU A 245 -3.62 -17.04 2.28
N ASN A 246 -3.72 -16.63 3.54
CA ASN A 246 -3.89 -17.56 4.66
C ASN A 246 -5.26 -18.24 4.63
N GLU A 247 -6.31 -17.54 4.20
CA GLU A 247 -7.67 -18.07 4.11
C GLU A 247 -7.75 -19.14 3.02
N ILE A 248 -7.16 -18.89 1.85
CA ILE A 248 -7.14 -19.86 0.75
C ILE A 248 -6.18 -21.03 1.07
N GLU A 249 -5.07 -20.80 1.78
CA GLU A 249 -4.22 -21.89 2.27
C GLU A 249 -5.01 -22.85 3.17
N LYS A 250 -5.84 -22.33 4.10
CA LYS A 250 -6.70 -23.13 4.95
C LYS A 250 -7.78 -23.90 4.17
N TYR A 251 -8.36 -23.27 3.16
CA TYR A 251 -9.28 -23.92 2.24
C TYR A 251 -8.61 -25.09 1.50
N LEU A 252 -7.39 -24.90 0.99
CA LEU A 252 -6.62 -25.95 0.33
C LEU A 252 -6.29 -27.13 1.25
N LYS A 253 -6.14 -26.87 2.55
CA LYS A 253 -5.94 -27.88 3.60
C LYS A 253 -7.24 -28.49 4.13
N LYS A 254 -8.41 -28.10 3.58
CA LYS A 254 -9.73 -28.53 4.04
C LYS A 254 -10.07 -28.08 5.49
N GLU A 255 -9.34 -27.11 6.05
CA GLU A 255 -9.64 -26.50 7.37
C GLU A 255 -10.83 -25.55 7.30
N LEU A 256 -11.16 -25.02 6.12
CA LEU A 256 -12.29 -24.15 5.84
C LEU A 256 -13.01 -24.64 4.58
N ASN A 257 -14.33 -24.46 4.52
CA ASN A 257 -15.08 -24.62 3.30
C ASN A 257 -15.02 -23.33 2.44
N LEU A 258 -15.52 -23.38 1.20
CA LEU A 258 -15.47 -22.27 0.26
C LEU A 258 -16.23 -21.03 0.76
N SER A 259 -17.41 -21.24 1.36
CA SER A 259 -18.24 -20.14 1.89
C SER A 259 -17.53 -19.40 3.01
N GLN A 260 -17.04 -20.13 4.01
CA GLN A 260 -16.27 -19.59 5.12
C GLN A 260 -15.02 -18.83 4.64
N THR A 261 -14.32 -19.37 3.65
CA THR A 261 -13.12 -18.74 3.07
C THR A 261 -13.45 -17.41 2.42
N LYS A 262 -14.50 -17.35 1.60
CA LYS A 262 -14.97 -16.12 0.96
C LYS A 262 -15.41 -15.08 1.99
N GLU A 263 -16.14 -15.51 3.02
CA GLU A 263 -16.60 -14.63 4.08
C GLU A 263 -15.43 -14.00 4.84
N LEU A 264 -14.45 -14.80 5.28
CA LEU A 264 -13.26 -14.32 5.97
C LEU A 264 -12.44 -13.34 5.13
N ILE A 265 -12.27 -13.61 3.83
CA ILE A 265 -11.61 -12.68 2.89
C ILE A 265 -12.40 -11.37 2.80
N SER A 266 -13.72 -11.45 2.70
CA SER A 266 -14.60 -10.27 2.65
C SER A 266 -14.49 -9.43 3.92
N ILE A 267 -14.55 -10.08 5.11
CA ILE A 267 -14.39 -9.40 6.41
C ILE A 267 -13.03 -8.67 6.49
N LYS A 268 -11.93 -9.36 6.19
CA LYS A 268 -10.58 -8.77 6.24
C LYS A 268 -10.41 -7.65 5.22
N THR A 269 -11.02 -7.77 4.04
CA THR A 269 -11.01 -6.73 3.02
C THR A 269 -11.81 -5.49 3.45
N ARG A 270 -12.97 -5.67 4.10
CA ARG A 270 -13.76 -4.57 4.70
C ARG A 270 -12.98 -3.85 5.80
N GLN A 271 -12.30 -4.60 6.67
CA GLN A 271 -11.41 -4.04 7.70
C GLN A 271 -10.25 -3.26 7.09
N TYR A 272 -9.68 -3.76 5.99
CA TYR A 272 -8.61 -3.06 5.29
C TYR A 272 -9.11 -1.76 4.64
N ALA A 273 -10.26 -1.79 3.98
CA ALA A 273 -10.89 -0.60 3.43
C ALA A 273 -11.19 0.46 4.52
N LYS A 274 -11.69 0.04 5.70
CA LYS A 274 -11.89 0.93 6.85
C LYS A 274 -10.57 1.57 7.28
N ARG A 275 -9.48 0.79 7.39
CA ARG A 275 -8.15 1.34 7.74
C ARG A 275 -7.66 2.36 6.70
N GLN A 276 -7.88 2.10 5.40
CA GLN A 276 -7.51 3.05 4.35
C GLN A 276 -8.28 4.37 4.49
N THR A 277 -9.59 4.33 4.73
CA THR A 277 -10.43 5.51 4.91
C THR A 277 -10.05 6.29 6.18
N THR A 278 -9.85 5.60 7.31
CA THR A 278 -9.41 6.23 8.56
C THR A 278 -8.05 6.91 8.40
N TRP A 279 -7.12 6.24 7.72
CA TRP A 279 -5.79 6.81 7.44
C TRP A 279 -5.89 8.05 6.56
N ALA A 280 -6.72 8.01 5.52
CA ALA A 280 -6.91 9.13 4.61
C ALA A 280 -7.52 10.35 5.32
N ARG A 281 -8.48 10.16 6.21
CA ARG A 281 -9.05 11.25 7.01
C ARG A 281 -7.99 12.02 7.79
N GLY A 282 -7.01 11.32 8.37
CA GLY A 282 -5.94 11.96 9.16
C GLY A 282 -4.73 12.44 8.37
N GLN A 283 -4.49 11.93 7.16
CA GLN A 283 -3.23 12.18 6.43
C GLN A 283 -3.43 12.76 5.02
N MET A 284 -4.67 12.90 4.57
CA MET A 284 -5.03 13.43 3.26
C MET A 284 -6.12 14.51 3.38
N SER A 285 -6.07 15.32 4.43
CA SER A 285 -7.06 16.37 4.69
C SER A 285 -7.11 17.43 3.59
N ASN A 286 -5.97 17.76 2.99
CA ASN A 286 -5.81 18.72 1.91
C ASN A 286 -5.98 18.12 0.49
N TRP A 287 -6.49 16.89 0.37
CA TRP A 287 -6.81 16.28 -0.91
C TRP A 287 -8.23 16.64 -1.34
N GLN A 288 -8.43 16.85 -2.65
CA GLN A 288 -9.77 17.02 -3.21
C GLN A 288 -10.54 15.71 -3.05
N LYS A 289 -11.56 15.73 -2.24
CA LYS A 289 -12.46 14.59 -2.04
C LYS A 289 -13.53 14.63 -3.12
N ILE A 290 -13.69 13.50 -3.81
CA ILE A 290 -14.65 13.35 -4.90
C ILE A 290 -15.55 12.16 -4.58
N ASP A 291 -16.85 12.37 -4.54
CA ASP A 291 -17.80 11.27 -4.44
C ASP A 291 -17.70 10.39 -5.69
N TYR A 292 -17.84 9.08 -5.52
CA TYR A 292 -17.71 8.15 -6.64
C TYR A 292 -18.74 8.41 -7.77
N LYS A 293 -19.87 9.04 -7.46
CA LYS A 293 -20.90 9.43 -8.43
C LYS A 293 -20.42 10.57 -9.32
N ASP A 294 -19.60 11.47 -8.79
CA ASP A 294 -19.13 12.68 -9.47
C ASP A 294 -17.87 12.49 -10.32
N LEU A 295 -17.32 11.28 -10.34
CA LEU A 295 -16.10 10.97 -11.10
C LEU A 295 -16.26 11.23 -12.62
N ASN A 296 -17.43 10.98 -13.19
CA ASN A 296 -17.70 11.27 -14.60
C ASN A 296 -17.85 12.78 -14.85
N SER A 297 -18.42 13.53 -13.93
CA SER A 297 -18.53 14.99 -14.01
C SER A 297 -17.14 15.63 -13.96
N LEU A 298 -16.26 15.15 -13.07
CA LEU A 298 -14.88 15.60 -13.05
C LEU A 298 -14.16 15.33 -14.39
N LEU A 299 -14.37 14.17 -15.00
CA LEU A 299 -13.79 13.85 -16.31
C LEU A 299 -14.29 14.78 -17.42
N LYS A 300 -15.52 15.30 -17.36
CA LYS A 300 -16.03 16.26 -18.34
C LYS A 300 -15.37 17.63 -18.22
N LYS A 301 -14.98 18.04 -16.99
CA LYS A 301 -14.38 19.36 -16.70
C LYS A 301 -12.87 19.43 -17.01
N ILE A 302 -12.23 18.31 -17.28
CA ILE A 302 -10.80 18.16 -17.64
C ILE A 302 -10.67 17.99 -19.17
#